data_788e10d809422bdbb8efece4c1151a74
#
_entry.id   788e10d809422bdbb8efece4c1151a74
#
_cell.length_a   1.000
_cell.length_b   1.000
_cell.length_c   1.000
_cell.angle_alpha   90.00
_cell.angle_beta   90.00
_cell.angle_gamma   90.00
#
_symmetry.space_group_name_H-M   'P 1'
#
loop_
_entity.id
_entity.type
_entity.pdbx_description
1 polymer ?
#
loop_
_entity_poly.entity_id
_entity_poly.type
_entity_poly.pdbx_seq_one_letter_code
_entity_poly.pdbx_strand_id
1 'polypeptide(L)'
;PYLQYSIRESSLYFISDLVCHFFITENDIEVSDINSNLSWYFKDYNLDPSIQSMISALAIIEEEIKDIDASALGKYLVNQLSFMYYDMGTRANGEETFVVINTTGEPLTATENLKPLFIDAQKPECQKICSENWEEWETWFWKKRTGSGKKENDTADNGFREFLRWITLLNTKDVESFKKIQDSGSFEFDIKFEFNEIAKYFEIIVFLFEESNIFNTNLDWLSPDKKEKNNNSNSQIIWFRLLPVIEYVKKFGKEDIRNIIRVKTFFKNLSRIDNVSKAVASLLSEAIKVINNMNSADIAEIIYLTNMSSQIITEEEKTKFNIYLLNPETRNEIENTFWKAEKHRILKGEI
;
A
#
# COMPACT_ATOMS: atom_id res chain seq x y z
N PRO A 1 11.22 -7.69 33.01
CA PRO A 1 12.39 -6.91 32.62
C PRO A 1 12.11 -5.42 32.72
N TYR A 2 13.15 -4.62 32.97
CA TYR A 2 13.04 -3.16 33.04
C TYR A 2 13.04 -2.49 31.64
N LEU A 3 13.42 -3.24 30.62
CA LEU A 3 13.37 -2.78 29.23
C LEU A 3 11.98 -3.04 28.65
N GLN A 4 11.31 -1.97 28.24
CA GLN A 4 9.99 -2.02 27.64
C GLN A 4 9.91 -1.12 26.41
N TYR A 5 9.25 -1.59 25.38
CA TYR A 5 8.90 -0.81 24.20
C TYR A 5 7.39 -0.95 23.98
N SER A 6 6.65 -0.04 24.58
CA SER A 6 5.19 -0.15 24.73
C SER A 6 4.40 0.43 23.55
N ILE A 7 5.06 0.82 22.46
CA ILE A 7 4.40 1.43 21.28
C ILE A 7 3.59 0.37 20.53
N ARG A 8 4.10 -0.88 20.47
CA ARG A 8 3.42 -2.02 19.86
C ARG A 8 3.42 -3.21 20.81
N GLU A 9 2.29 -3.90 20.87
CA GLU A 9 2.14 -5.06 21.73
C GLU A 9 3.08 -6.20 21.33
N SER A 10 3.23 -6.43 20.02
CA SER A 10 4.18 -7.41 19.47
C SER A 10 5.62 -7.15 19.90
N SER A 11 6.09 -5.91 19.78
CA SER A 11 7.43 -5.52 20.19
C SER A 11 7.64 -5.62 21.70
N LEU A 12 6.60 -5.31 22.50
CA LEU A 12 6.64 -5.48 23.97
C LEU A 12 6.83 -6.94 24.36
N TYR A 13 6.04 -7.85 23.80
CA TYR A 13 6.16 -9.29 24.06
C TYR A 13 7.50 -9.82 23.54
N PHE A 14 7.89 -9.46 22.33
CA PHE A 14 9.18 -9.88 21.79
C PHE A 14 10.36 -9.51 22.67
N ILE A 15 10.44 -8.26 23.17
CA ILE A 15 11.52 -7.83 24.07
C ILE A 15 11.51 -8.63 25.36
N SER A 16 10.32 -8.91 25.92
CA SER A 16 10.19 -9.72 27.11
C SER A 16 10.69 -11.15 26.88
N ASP A 17 10.27 -11.77 25.78
CA ASP A 17 10.68 -13.12 25.40
C ASP A 17 12.16 -13.19 25.08
N LEU A 18 12.71 -12.22 24.33
CA LEU A 18 14.12 -12.09 24.01
C LEU A 18 14.97 -12.01 25.28
N VAL A 19 14.61 -11.16 26.23
CA VAL A 19 15.35 -11.03 27.50
C VAL A 19 15.27 -12.31 28.31
N CYS A 20 14.08 -12.91 28.45
CA CYS A 20 13.91 -14.11 29.25
C CYS A 20 14.57 -15.35 28.67
N HIS A 21 14.41 -15.57 27.37
CA HIS A 21 14.82 -16.80 26.73
C HIS A 21 16.21 -16.71 26.11
N PHE A 22 16.56 -15.64 25.42
CA PHE A 22 17.86 -15.49 24.77
C PHE A 22 18.94 -15.04 25.75
N PHE A 23 18.73 -13.98 26.54
CA PHE A 23 19.78 -13.42 27.40
C PHE A 23 19.89 -14.08 28.79
N ILE A 24 18.82 -14.65 29.32
CA ILE A 24 18.83 -15.20 30.69
C ILE A 24 18.90 -16.71 30.72
N THR A 25 18.12 -17.39 29.86
CA THR A 25 17.88 -18.84 29.97
C THR A 25 18.73 -19.67 29.03
N GLU A 26 18.97 -19.23 27.81
CA GLU A 26 19.62 -20.01 26.76
C GLU A 26 20.99 -19.40 26.42
N ASN A 27 22.05 -19.99 26.97
CA ASN A 27 23.40 -19.43 26.86
C ASN A 27 24.16 -19.78 25.56
N ASP A 28 23.62 -20.67 24.71
CA ASP A 28 24.32 -21.21 23.53
C ASP A 28 23.62 -20.96 22.19
N ILE A 29 22.69 -19.99 22.14
CA ILE A 29 21.96 -19.66 20.91
C ILE A 29 22.63 -18.42 20.27
N GLU A 30 23.01 -18.54 19.00
CA GLU A 30 23.45 -17.39 18.19
C GLU A 30 22.25 -16.54 17.75
N VAL A 31 22.48 -15.25 17.48
CA VAL A 31 21.42 -14.36 17.01
C VAL A 31 20.80 -14.84 15.69
N SER A 32 21.61 -15.51 14.84
CA SER A 32 21.14 -16.14 13.59
C SER A 32 20.08 -17.22 13.81
N ASP A 33 20.02 -17.80 15.00
CA ASP A 33 19.05 -18.84 15.36
C ASP A 33 17.73 -18.27 15.88
N ILE A 34 17.65 -16.96 16.12
CA ILE A 34 16.42 -16.29 16.54
C ILE A 34 15.43 -16.25 15.36
N ASN A 35 14.63 -17.29 15.28
CA ASN A 35 13.65 -17.46 14.20
C ASN A 35 12.49 -18.34 14.65
N SER A 36 11.55 -18.60 13.74
CA SER A 36 10.32 -19.37 13.99
C SER A 36 10.51 -20.84 14.43
N ASN A 37 11.73 -21.34 14.51
CA ASN A 37 12.00 -22.68 15.03
C ASN A 37 12.16 -22.72 16.55
N LEU A 38 12.37 -21.56 17.18
CA LEU A 38 12.44 -21.46 18.63
C LEU A 38 11.04 -21.50 19.24
N SER A 39 10.89 -22.20 20.36
CA SER A 39 9.59 -22.42 21.03
C SER A 39 8.93 -21.15 21.55
N TRP A 40 9.71 -20.12 21.83
CA TRP A 40 9.25 -18.83 22.31
C TRP A 40 9.06 -17.78 21.22
N TYR A 41 9.53 -18.07 19.98
CA TYR A 41 9.44 -17.14 18.87
C TYR A 41 8.11 -17.30 18.12
N PHE A 42 7.22 -16.35 18.26
CA PHE A 42 5.95 -16.35 17.56
C PHE A 42 6.13 -15.93 16.08
N LYS A 43 5.39 -16.59 15.18
CA LYS A 43 5.45 -16.31 13.74
C LYS A 43 5.12 -14.85 13.42
N ASP A 44 4.27 -14.22 14.23
CA ASP A 44 3.87 -12.82 14.07
C ASP A 44 5.03 -11.85 14.29
N TYR A 45 6.08 -12.24 15.01
CA TYR A 45 7.30 -11.44 15.14
C TYR A 45 8.02 -11.20 13.81
N ASN A 46 7.89 -12.10 12.84
CA ASN A 46 8.41 -11.90 11.48
C ASN A 46 7.69 -10.77 10.74
N LEU A 47 6.52 -10.37 11.19
CA LEU A 47 5.67 -9.39 10.54
C LEU A 47 5.88 -7.97 11.07
N ASP A 48 6.55 -7.84 12.22
CA ASP A 48 6.82 -6.54 12.85
C ASP A 48 8.19 -6.02 12.38
N PRO A 49 8.24 -4.90 11.64
CA PRO A 49 9.49 -4.33 11.15
C PRO A 49 10.44 -3.89 12.27
N SER A 50 9.91 -3.46 13.43
CA SER A 50 10.73 -3.10 14.59
C SER A 50 11.45 -4.32 15.16
N ILE A 51 10.77 -5.45 15.24
CA ILE A 51 11.36 -6.71 15.70
C ILE A 51 12.45 -7.17 14.73
N GLN A 52 12.18 -7.13 13.44
CA GLN A 52 13.18 -7.51 12.43
C GLN A 52 14.41 -6.59 12.45
N SER A 53 14.21 -5.29 12.70
CA SER A 53 15.31 -4.34 12.89
C SER A 53 16.13 -4.64 14.17
N MET A 54 15.45 -5.01 15.25
CA MET A 54 16.12 -5.40 16.51
C MET A 54 17.00 -6.65 16.32
N ILE A 55 16.46 -7.68 15.65
CA ILE A 55 17.22 -8.92 15.36
C ILE A 55 18.41 -8.61 14.45
N SER A 56 18.19 -7.80 13.41
CA SER A 56 19.30 -7.39 12.51
C SER A 56 20.39 -6.60 13.24
N ALA A 57 20.00 -5.71 14.15
CA ALA A 57 20.96 -4.96 14.97
C ALA A 57 21.74 -5.89 15.92
N LEU A 58 21.05 -6.86 16.54
CA LEU A 58 21.72 -7.87 17.37
C LEU A 58 22.72 -8.69 16.59
N ALA A 59 22.40 -9.10 15.37
CA ALA A 59 23.30 -9.86 14.51
C ALA A 59 24.58 -9.07 14.15
N ILE A 60 24.42 -7.77 13.86
CA ILE A 60 25.56 -6.87 13.63
C ILE A 60 26.40 -6.74 14.91
N ILE A 61 25.76 -6.54 16.06
CA ILE A 61 26.47 -6.45 17.34
C ILE A 61 27.23 -7.74 17.62
N GLU A 62 26.61 -8.91 17.45
CA GLU A 62 27.24 -10.21 17.67
C GLU A 62 28.51 -10.36 16.80
N GLU A 63 28.44 -10.01 15.53
CA GLU A 63 29.57 -10.09 14.62
C GLU A 63 30.72 -9.10 15.01
N GLU A 64 30.36 -7.88 15.34
CA GLU A 64 31.35 -6.84 15.74
C GLU A 64 32.04 -7.11 17.08
N ILE A 65 31.36 -7.80 18.01
CA ILE A 65 31.94 -8.12 19.33
C ILE A 65 32.59 -9.50 19.39
N LYS A 66 32.56 -10.28 18.34
CA LYS A 66 33.02 -11.67 18.30
C LYS A 66 34.45 -11.89 18.79
N ASP A 67 35.37 -10.94 18.49
CA ASP A 67 36.75 -10.97 18.85
C ASP A 67 37.06 -10.10 20.08
N ILE A 68 36.03 -9.57 20.76
CA ILE A 68 36.18 -8.69 21.91
C ILE A 68 36.02 -9.47 23.22
N ASP A 69 36.89 -9.21 24.21
CA ASP A 69 36.66 -9.75 25.55
C ASP A 69 35.36 -9.19 26.16
N ALA A 70 34.35 -10.07 26.27
CA ALA A 70 33.04 -9.73 26.78
C ALA A 70 33.08 -9.11 28.19
N SER A 71 34.04 -9.55 29.05
CA SER A 71 34.18 -9.01 30.39
C SER A 71 34.73 -7.59 30.37
N ALA A 72 35.71 -7.31 29.49
CA ALA A 72 36.24 -5.97 29.29
C ALA A 72 35.21 -5.02 28.71
N LEU A 73 34.45 -5.47 27.70
CA LEU A 73 33.35 -4.74 27.09
C LEU A 73 32.27 -4.42 28.14
N GLY A 74 31.82 -5.41 28.92
CA GLY A 74 30.83 -5.21 29.98
C GLY A 74 31.27 -4.16 31.00
N LYS A 75 32.54 -4.20 31.46
CA LYS A 75 33.10 -3.17 32.35
C LYS A 75 33.14 -1.80 31.72
N TYR A 76 33.49 -1.70 30.45
CA TYR A 76 33.47 -0.45 29.69
C TYR A 76 32.06 0.14 29.61
N LEU A 77 31.08 -0.66 29.22
CA LEU A 77 29.69 -0.24 29.11
C LEU A 77 29.11 0.26 30.44
N VAL A 78 29.39 -0.44 31.53
CA VAL A 78 28.89 -0.05 32.87
C VAL A 78 29.58 1.24 33.39
N ASN A 79 30.87 1.44 33.12
CA ASN A 79 31.62 2.52 33.73
C ASN A 79 31.78 3.74 32.84
N GLN A 80 31.71 3.59 31.51
CA GLN A 80 32.02 4.65 30.56
C GLN A 80 30.83 5.10 29.73
N LEU A 81 29.77 4.28 29.66
CA LEU A 81 28.55 4.67 28.92
C LEU A 81 27.61 5.48 29.83
N SER A 82 27.19 6.63 29.35
CA SER A 82 26.18 7.45 30.02
C SER A 82 25.00 7.71 29.10
N PHE A 83 23.81 7.67 29.66
CA PHE A 83 22.60 8.01 28.96
C PHE A 83 22.13 9.40 29.35
N MET A 84 21.80 10.22 28.38
CA MET A 84 21.16 11.50 28.66
C MET A 84 19.62 11.25 28.70
N TYR A 85 19.03 11.48 29.86
CA TYR A 85 17.58 11.50 30.02
C TYR A 85 17.09 12.93 29.90
N TYR A 86 16.15 13.16 29.00
CA TYR A 86 15.51 14.46 28.82
C TYR A 86 14.01 14.32 29.06
N ASP A 87 13.51 14.91 30.15
CA ASP A 87 12.08 14.94 30.43
C ASP A 87 11.46 16.14 29.71
N MET A 88 10.59 15.86 28.77
CA MET A 88 9.93 16.89 27.96
C MET A 88 8.72 17.53 28.67
N GLY A 89 8.31 16.98 29.81
CA GLY A 89 7.27 17.50 30.68
C GLY A 89 5.86 17.42 30.09
N THR A 90 5.66 17.85 28.85
CA THR A 90 4.36 17.81 28.17
C THR A 90 4.44 17.11 26.82
N ARG A 91 3.32 16.55 26.37
CA ARG A 91 3.21 15.89 25.05
C ARG A 91 3.60 16.86 23.92
N ALA A 92 3.14 18.10 23.97
CA ALA A 92 3.45 19.10 22.93
C ALA A 92 4.95 19.38 22.81
N ASN A 93 5.66 19.51 23.93
CA ASN A 93 7.12 19.66 23.92
C ASN A 93 7.81 18.41 23.39
N GLY A 94 7.24 17.22 23.69
CA GLY A 94 7.73 15.95 23.16
C GLY A 94 7.66 15.88 21.64
N GLU A 95 6.56 16.29 21.08
CA GLU A 95 6.33 16.32 19.63
C GLU A 95 7.28 17.31 18.93
N GLU A 96 7.43 18.52 19.48
CA GLU A 96 8.36 19.53 18.95
C GLU A 96 9.80 19.04 19.00
N THR A 97 10.23 18.50 20.14
CA THR A 97 11.61 18.00 20.32
C THR A 97 11.85 16.77 19.44
N PHE A 98 10.87 15.89 19.27
CA PHE A 98 10.97 14.75 18.35
C PHE A 98 11.20 15.21 16.91
N VAL A 99 10.46 16.21 16.45
CA VAL A 99 10.68 16.81 15.13
C VAL A 99 12.08 17.40 15.02
N VAL A 100 12.54 18.16 16.02
CA VAL A 100 13.89 18.78 16.03
C VAL A 100 14.98 17.72 15.99
N ILE A 101 14.89 16.66 16.81
CA ILE A 101 15.89 15.59 16.83
C ILE A 101 15.92 14.83 15.49
N ASN A 102 14.75 14.54 14.91
CA ASN A 102 14.67 13.84 13.63
C ASN A 102 15.11 14.69 12.43
N THR A 103 14.99 16.03 12.50
CA THR A 103 15.52 16.90 11.44
C THR A 103 17.05 16.98 11.42
N THR A 104 17.72 16.55 12.48
CA THR A 104 19.20 16.44 12.54
C THR A 104 19.71 15.05 12.13
N GLY A 105 18.81 14.08 11.97
CA GLY A 105 19.07 12.71 11.50
C GLY A 105 18.51 12.45 10.10
N GLU A 106 18.09 11.22 9.86
CA GLU A 106 17.33 10.88 8.65
C GLU A 106 15.95 11.55 8.72
N PRO A 107 15.56 12.34 7.71
CA PRO A 107 14.29 13.04 7.75
C PRO A 107 13.12 12.04 7.74
N LEU A 108 12.10 12.35 8.55
CA LEU A 108 10.86 11.57 8.53
C LEU A 108 10.29 11.50 7.12
N THR A 109 9.79 10.35 6.77
CA THR A 109 9.09 10.12 5.50
C THR A 109 7.79 10.92 5.43
N ALA A 110 7.22 11.03 4.24
CA ALA A 110 5.99 11.81 4.06
C ALA A 110 4.82 11.21 4.86
N THR A 111 4.73 9.89 4.96
CA THR A 111 3.64 9.22 5.70
C THR A 111 3.85 9.27 7.22
N GLU A 112 5.09 9.24 7.69
CA GLU A 112 5.41 9.44 9.10
C GLU A 112 5.08 10.86 9.58
N ASN A 113 5.36 11.88 8.77
CA ASN A 113 4.96 13.26 9.05
C ASN A 113 3.44 13.45 9.01
N LEU A 114 2.74 12.73 8.14
CA LEU A 114 1.30 12.83 7.99
C LEU A 114 0.53 12.15 9.14
N LYS A 115 1.05 11.04 9.68
CA LYS A 115 0.38 10.21 10.70
C LYS A 115 -0.18 11.01 11.86
N PRO A 116 0.61 11.81 12.62
CA PRO A 116 0.09 12.55 13.75
C PRO A 116 -0.97 13.58 13.33
N LEU A 117 -0.76 14.28 12.24
CA LEU A 117 -1.70 15.28 11.74
C LEU A 117 -3.05 14.67 11.37
N PHE A 118 -3.01 13.49 10.72
CA PHE A 118 -4.22 12.78 10.33
C PHE A 118 -4.97 12.24 11.54
N ILE A 119 -4.27 11.64 12.51
CA ILE A 119 -4.88 11.09 13.73
C ILE A 119 -5.52 12.21 14.56
N ASP A 120 -4.83 13.34 14.74
CA ASP A 120 -5.35 14.48 15.51
C ASP A 120 -6.56 15.14 14.84
N ALA A 121 -6.68 15.06 13.51
CA ALA A 121 -7.85 15.53 12.78
C ALA A 121 -9.10 14.65 12.96
N GLN A 122 -8.93 13.39 13.42
CA GLN A 122 -10.03 12.48 13.68
C GLN A 122 -10.70 12.74 15.05
N LYS A 123 -11.94 12.26 15.19
CA LYS A 123 -12.66 12.35 16.46
C LYS A 123 -11.90 11.63 17.58
N PRO A 124 -11.86 12.19 18.80
CA PRO A 124 -11.08 11.63 19.92
C PRO A 124 -11.35 10.14 20.19
N GLU A 125 -12.61 9.71 20.08
CA GLU A 125 -13.02 8.31 20.26
C GLU A 125 -12.45 7.37 19.19
N CYS A 126 -12.07 7.90 18.03
CA CYS A 126 -11.53 7.12 16.91
C CYS A 126 -9.99 7.13 16.85
N GLN A 127 -9.32 8.06 17.52
CA GLN A 127 -7.88 8.26 17.36
C GLN A 127 -7.05 7.01 17.67
N LYS A 128 -7.43 6.26 18.70
CA LYS A 128 -6.73 5.01 19.03
C LYS A 128 -6.85 3.98 17.92
N ILE A 129 -8.07 3.73 17.45
CA ILE A 129 -8.34 2.79 16.35
C ILE A 129 -7.65 3.26 15.07
N CYS A 130 -7.66 4.57 14.80
CA CYS A 130 -6.95 5.14 13.64
C CYS A 130 -5.44 4.88 13.72
N SER A 131 -4.84 5.01 14.91
CA SER A 131 -3.42 4.74 15.11
C SER A 131 -3.07 3.27 14.90
N GLU A 132 -3.87 2.36 15.47
CA GLU A 132 -3.68 0.91 15.34
C GLU A 132 -3.79 0.47 13.86
N ASN A 133 -4.83 0.92 13.15
CA ASN A 133 -4.99 0.61 11.73
C ASN A 133 -3.89 1.23 10.85
N TRP A 134 -3.44 2.45 11.16
CA TRP A 134 -2.33 3.05 10.44
C TRP A 134 -1.07 2.19 10.52
N GLU A 135 -0.76 1.64 11.69
CA GLU A 135 0.37 0.73 11.89
C GLU A 135 0.20 -0.61 11.15
N GLU A 136 -1.02 -1.13 11.09
CA GLU A 136 -1.32 -2.30 10.25
C GLU A 136 -1.07 -2.01 8.78
N TRP A 137 -1.49 -0.84 8.30
CA TRP A 137 -1.27 -0.42 6.92
C TRP A 137 0.22 -0.24 6.62
N GLU A 138 0.97 0.45 7.49
CA GLU A 138 2.44 0.56 7.37
C GLU A 138 3.09 -0.82 7.30
N THR A 139 2.68 -1.74 8.16
CA THR A 139 3.17 -3.12 8.18
C THR A 139 2.86 -3.85 6.88
N TRP A 140 1.67 -3.68 6.33
CA TRP A 140 1.31 -4.28 5.05
C TRP A 140 2.16 -3.74 3.89
N PHE A 141 2.33 -2.42 3.80
CA PHE A 141 3.19 -1.81 2.78
C PHE A 141 4.67 -2.20 2.96
N TRP A 142 5.12 -2.33 4.19
CA TRP A 142 6.47 -2.83 4.50
C TRP A 142 6.67 -4.26 3.97
N LYS A 143 5.73 -5.16 4.20
CA LYS A 143 5.78 -6.52 3.67
C LYS A 143 5.79 -6.55 2.14
N LYS A 144 5.07 -5.64 1.52
CA LYS A 144 4.94 -5.55 0.05
C LYS A 144 6.06 -4.78 -0.64
N ARG A 145 6.95 -4.10 0.11
CA ARG A 145 8.06 -3.34 -0.47
C ARG A 145 9.09 -4.17 -1.25
N THR A 146 9.11 -5.48 -1.07
CA THR A 146 10.14 -6.41 -1.56
C THR A 146 9.79 -7.09 -2.87
N GLY A 147 9.24 -6.36 -3.86
CA GLY A 147 9.13 -6.86 -5.22
C GLY A 147 10.49 -6.93 -5.93
N SER A 148 10.53 -7.65 -7.02
CA SER A 148 11.73 -7.90 -7.83
C SER A 148 12.55 -6.63 -8.09
N GLY A 149 13.71 -6.52 -7.49
CA GLY A 149 14.61 -5.38 -7.65
C GLY A 149 14.85 -4.60 -6.37
N LYS A 150 14.91 -5.30 -5.24
CA LYS A 150 15.31 -4.73 -3.94
C LYS A 150 16.46 -3.73 -4.09
N LYS A 151 16.18 -2.48 -3.74
CA LYS A 151 17.22 -1.56 -3.31
C LYS A 151 17.18 -1.55 -1.80
N GLU A 152 18.34 -1.54 -1.15
CA GLU A 152 18.52 -1.54 0.29
C GLU A 152 17.71 -0.47 1.04
N ASN A 153 17.25 0.56 0.33
CA ASN A 153 16.50 1.70 0.86
C ASN A 153 14.98 1.70 0.57
N ASP A 154 14.38 0.55 0.29
CA ASP A 154 12.93 0.48 0.08
C ASP A 154 12.19 0.50 1.42
N THR A 155 11.43 1.56 1.65
CA THR A 155 10.61 1.78 2.84
C THR A 155 9.12 1.49 2.58
N ALA A 156 8.34 1.36 3.65
CA ALA A 156 6.87 1.28 3.55
C ALA A 156 6.26 2.54 2.92
N ASP A 157 6.91 3.70 3.10
CA ASP A 157 6.42 5.00 2.68
C ASP A 157 6.06 5.07 1.20
N ASN A 158 6.89 4.50 0.33
CA ASN A 158 6.65 4.59 -1.11
C ASN A 158 5.29 4.01 -1.51
N GLY A 159 4.95 2.83 -1.02
CA GLY A 159 3.67 2.18 -1.30
C GLY A 159 2.52 2.86 -0.60
N PHE A 160 2.70 3.22 0.66
CA PHE A 160 1.65 3.86 1.45
C PHE A 160 1.31 5.25 0.90
N ARG A 161 2.31 6.05 0.56
CA ARG A 161 2.13 7.35 -0.08
C ARG A 161 1.39 7.24 -1.41
N GLU A 162 1.72 6.24 -2.22
CA GLU A 162 1.03 5.99 -3.48
C GLU A 162 -0.44 5.59 -3.25
N PHE A 163 -0.73 4.77 -2.26
CA PHE A 163 -2.10 4.43 -1.87
C PHE A 163 -2.91 5.67 -1.47
N LEU A 164 -2.36 6.55 -0.64
CA LEU A 164 -3.02 7.79 -0.25
C LEU A 164 -3.24 8.72 -1.46
N ARG A 165 -2.31 8.72 -2.42
CA ARG A 165 -2.48 9.43 -3.71
C ARG A 165 -3.66 8.85 -4.50
N TRP A 166 -3.83 7.53 -4.53
CA TRP A 166 -5.01 6.91 -5.17
C TRP A 166 -6.32 7.37 -4.55
N ILE A 167 -6.39 7.42 -3.22
CA ILE A 167 -7.58 7.93 -2.52
C ILE A 167 -7.86 9.38 -2.91
N THR A 168 -6.83 10.21 -2.93
CA THR A 168 -6.96 11.61 -3.35
C THR A 168 -7.48 11.72 -4.79
N LEU A 169 -6.94 10.92 -5.70
CA LEU A 169 -7.40 10.88 -7.10
C LEU A 169 -8.84 10.42 -7.24
N LEU A 170 -9.26 9.38 -6.51
CA LEU A 170 -10.61 8.84 -6.53
C LEU A 170 -11.65 9.82 -5.99
N ASN A 171 -11.25 10.68 -5.06
CA ASN A 171 -12.14 11.69 -4.45
C ASN A 171 -12.09 13.05 -5.17
N THR A 172 -11.23 13.21 -6.17
CA THR A 172 -11.08 14.45 -6.94
C THR A 172 -12.18 14.54 -8.01
N LYS A 173 -12.96 15.63 -7.99
CA LYS A 173 -14.13 15.80 -8.86
C LYS A 173 -13.84 16.52 -10.18
N ASP A 174 -12.79 17.30 -10.22
CA ASP A 174 -12.45 18.12 -11.39
C ASP A 174 -11.11 17.72 -12.02
N VAL A 175 -11.02 17.92 -13.34
CA VAL A 175 -9.87 17.53 -14.15
C VAL A 175 -8.61 18.36 -13.84
N GLU A 176 -8.77 19.62 -13.42
CA GLU A 176 -7.63 20.50 -13.15
C GLU A 176 -6.93 20.10 -11.85
N SER A 177 -7.71 19.85 -10.79
CA SER A 177 -7.17 19.30 -9.53
C SER A 177 -6.52 17.94 -9.77
N PHE A 178 -7.13 17.10 -10.61
CA PHE A 178 -6.58 15.81 -11.00
C PHE A 178 -5.20 15.96 -11.66
N LYS A 179 -5.05 16.89 -12.61
CA LYS A 179 -3.77 17.20 -13.25
C LYS A 179 -2.73 17.68 -12.25
N LYS A 180 -3.11 18.55 -11.31
CA LYS A 180 -2.19 19.03 -10.26
C LYS A 180 -1.64 17.88 -9.43
N ILE A 181 -2.49 16.95 -8.98
CA ILE A 181 -2.07 15.76 -8.21
C ILE A 181 -1.14 14.87 -9.04
N GLN A 182 -1.42 14.75 -10.34
CA GLN A 182 -0.62 13.97 -11.28
C GLN A 182 0.75 14.59 -11.53
N ASP A 183 0.80 15.91 -11.70
CA ASP A 183 2.01 16.64 -12.10
C ASP A 183 2.86 17.06 -10.89
N SER A 184 2.28 17.10 -9.68
CA SER A 184 3.01 17.45 -8.48
C SER A 184 3.96 16.32 -8.08
N GLY A 185 5.26 16.59 -8.10
CA GLY A 185 6.26 15.76 -7.43
C GLY A 185 6.14 15.78 -5.91
N SER A 186 5.30 16.68 -5.37
CA SER A 186 4.97 16.78 -3.97
C SER A 186 3.77 15.89 -3.64
N PHE A 187 3.84 15.27 -2.47
CA PHE A 187 2.74 14.51 -1.90
C PHE A 187 1.85 15.46 -1.08
N GLU A 188 0.63 15.65 -1.54
CA GLU A 188 -0.41 16.39 -0.82
C GLU A 188 -1.56 15.44 -0.51
N PHE A 189 -1.95 15.37 0.76
CA PHE A 189 -3.06 14.57 1.23
C PHE A 189 -3.96 15.43 2.13
N ASP A 190 -5.26 15.38 1.90
CA ASP A 190 -6.22 16.10 2.75
C ASP A 190 -6.45 15.31 4.04
N ILE A 191 -5.94 15.84 5.15
CA ILE A 191 -6.10 15.25 6.49
C ILE A 191 -7.56 15.17 6.96
N LYS A 192 -8.48 15.81 6.26
CA LYS A 192 -9.92 15.79 6.58
C LYS A 192 -10.63 14.55 6.01
N PHE A 193 -9.93 13.69 5.27
CA PHE A 193 -10.53 12.44 4.86
C PHE A 193 -11.02 11.64 6.07
N GLU A 194 -12.22 11.11 5.95
CA GLU A 194 -12.80 10.24 6.97
C GLU A 194 -11.99 8.93 7.06
N PHE A 195 -11.55 8.59 8.27
CA PHE A 195 -10.79 7.36 8.51
C PHE A 195 -11.46 6.11 7.93
N ASN A 196 -12.78 5.96 8.14
CA ASN A 196 -13.53 4.80 7.63
C ASN A 196 -13.52 4.68 6.10
N GLU A 197 -13.39 5.80 5.40
CA GLU A 197 -13.24 5.75 3.93
C GLU A 197 -11.89 5.20 3.51
N ILE A 198 -10.82 5.63 4.20
CA ILE A 198 -9.47 5.13 3.93
C ILE A 198 -9.39 3.63 4.26
N ALA A 199 -9.93 3.22 5.40
CA ALA A 199 -9.98 1.82 5.81
C ALA A 199 -10.69 0.96 4.76
N LYS A 200 -11.83 1.42 4.25
CA LYS A 200 -12.57 0.73 3.19
C LYS A 200 -11.76 0.58 1.91
N TYR A 201 -11.04 1.61 1.49
CA TYR A 201 -10.14 1.51 0.33
C TYR A 201 -8.99 0.54 0.59
N PHE A 202 -8.44 0.53 1.80
CA PHE A 202 -7.38 -0.41 2.17
C PHE A 202 -7.87 -1.86 2.08
N GLU A 203 -9.04 -2.18 2.65
CA GLU A 203 -9.66 -3.50 2.52
C GLU A 203 -9.87 -3.92 1.06
N ILE A 204 -10.21 -2.98 0.19
CA ILE A 204 -10.39 -3.26 -1.23
C ILE A 204 -9.06 -3.62 -1.90
N ILE A 205 -7.98 -2.90 -1.61
CA ILE A 205 -6.67 -3.24 -2.20
C ILE A 205 -6.13 -4.56 -1.69
N VAL A 206 -6.30 -4.86 -0.39
CA VAL A 206 -5.94 -6.18 0.16
C VAL A 206 -6.69 -7.28 -0.59
N PHE A 207 -8.00 -7.12 -0.75
CA PHE A 207 -8.82 -8.06 -1.53
C PHE A 207 -8.32 -8.23 -2.97
N LEU A 208 -8.08 -7.13 -3.67
CA LEU A 208 -7.68 -7.17 -5.09
C LEU A 208 -6.29 -7.76 -5.31
N PHE A 209 -5.37 -7.56 -4.38
CA PHE A 209 -3.97 -7.97 -4.52
C PHE A 209 -3.65 -9.30 -3.84
N GLU A 210 -4.35 -9.69 -2.79
CA GLU A 210 -4.05 -10.90 -2.02
C GLU A 210 -5.15 -11.96 -2.12
N GLU A 211 -6.36 -11.63 -1.71
CA GLU A 211 -7.42 -12.62 -1.53
C GLU A 211 -7.91 -13.18 -2.87
N SER A 212 -8.20 -12.29 -3.83
CA SER A 212 -8.77 -12.68 -5.12
C SER A 212 -7.74 -12.97 -6.20
N ASN A 213 -6.49 -12.54 -5.99
CA ASN A 213 -5.41 -12.59 -6.97
C ASN A 213 -5.79 -11.98 -8.35
N ILE A 214 -6.73 -11.03 -8.35
CA ILE A 214 -7.16 -10.34 -9.57
C ILE A 214 -6.02 -9.50 -10.12
N PHE A 215 -5.31 -8.76 -9.26
CA PHE A 215 -4.08 -8.08 -9.61
C PHE A 215 -2.91 -8.87 -9.02
N ASN A 216 -1.95 -9.23 -9.86
CA ASN A 216 -0.72 -9.86 -9.38
C ASN A 216 -0.06 -8.97 -8.32
N THR A 217 0.44 -9.59 -7.27
CA THR A 217 1.16 -8.95 -6.15
C THR A 217 2.48 -8.29 -6.55
N ASN A 218 2.76 -8.12 -7.84
CA ASN A 218 3.91 -7.37 -8.29
C ASN A 218 3.78 -5.91 -7.86
N LEU A 219 4.72 -5.49 -7.05
CA LEU A 219 4.81 -4.17 -6.43
C LEU A 219 4.99 -3.00 -7.40
N ASP A 220 5.06 -3.26 -8.70
CA ASP A 220 5.03 -2.23 -9.74
C ASP A 220 3.81 -1.30 -9.61
N TRP A 221 2.74 -1.76 -8.98
CA TRP A 221 1.54 -0.97 -8.70
C TRP A 221 1.71 0.04 -7.57
N LEU A 222 2.57 -0.28 -6.58
CA LEU A 222 2.80 0.53 -5.39
C LEU A 222 4.06 1.40 -5.47
N SER A 223 4.85 1.29 -6.53
CA SER A 223 6.09 2.05 -6.71
C SER A 223 6.25 2.51 -8.16
N PRO A 224 5.28 3.23 -8.72
CA PRO A 224 5.35 3.66 -10.12
C PRO A 224 6.50 4.63 -10.40
N ASP A 225 6.97 5.38 -9.42
CA ASP A 225 7.92 6.48 -9.58
C ASP A 225 9.40 6.07 -9.59
N LYS A 226 9.71 4.78 -9.37
CA LYS A 226 11.11 4.34 -9.22
C LYS A 226 11.91 4.21 -10.51
N LYS A 227 11.30 4.42 -11.66
CA LYS A 227 11.99 4.33 -12.96
C LYS A 227 12.00 5.67 -13.67
N GLU A 228 13.17 6.31 -13.60
CA GLU A 228 13.66 7.34 -14.53
C GLU A 228 12.72 8.49 -14.94
N LYS A 229 13.28 9.67 -15.03
CA LYS A 229 12.68 10.97 -15.39
C LYS A 229 11.74 11.02 -16.62
N ASN A 230 11.49 9.89 -17.27
CA ASN A 230 10.66 9.78 -18.49
C ASN A 230 9.41 8.90 -18.34
N ASN A 231 9.05 8.41 -17.14
CA ASN A 231 8.01 7.37 -16.97
C ASN A 231 6.70 7.84 -16.34
N ASN A 232 6.35 9.11 -16.39
CA ASN A 232 5.00 9.59 -16.02
C ASN A 232 3.88 8.84 -16.77
N SER A 233 4.14 8.35 -17.98
CA SER A 233 3.17 7.59 -18.76
C SER A 233 2.84 6.21 -18.18
N ASN A 234 3.79 5.53 -17.55
CA ASN A 234 3.56 4.19 -17.00
C ASN A 234 2.72 4.23 -15.72
N SER A 235 2.99 5.17 -14.81
CA SER A 235 2.20 5.39 -13.61
C SER A 235 0.75 5.71 -13.95
N GLN A 236 0.55 6.57 -14.92
CA GLN A 236 -0.75 6.98 -15.40
C GLN A 236 -1.56 5.82 -15.99
N ILE A 237 -0.91 4.94 -16.76
CA ILE A 237 -1.53 3.73 -17.30
C ILE A 237 -1.92 2.77 -16.15
N ILE A 238 -1.07 2.66 -15.13
CA ILE A 238 -1.36 1.86 -13.95
C ILE A 238 -2.62 2.39 -13.25
N TRP A 239 -2.69 3.68 -12.97
CA TRP A 239 -3.86 4.30 -12.34
C TRP A 239 -5.13 4.09 -13.17
N PHE A 240 -5.05 4.26 -14.48
CA PHE A 240 -6.19 4.06 -15.37
C PHE A 240 -6.72 2.60 -15.37
N ARG A 241 -5.84 1.62 -15.14
CA ARG A 241 -6.22 0.21 -15.06
C ARG A 241 -6.75 -0.20 -13.68
N LEU A 242 -6.27 0.44 -12.62
CA LEU A 242 -6.53 0.03 -11.24
C LEU A 242 -7.66 0.84 -10.60
N LEU A 243 -7.59 2.18 -10.66
CA LEU A 243 -8.50 3.02 -9.89
C LEU A 243 -9.98 2.83 -10.24
N PRO A 244 -10.40 2.67 -11.50
CA PRO A 244 -11.78 2.35 -11.81
C PRO A 244 -12.25 1.01 -11.24
N VAL A 245 -11.35 0.02 -11.10
CA VAL A 245 -11.67 -1.27 -10.49
C VAL A 245 -11.85 -1.13 -8.98
N ILE A 246 -11.02 -0.34 -8.33
CA ILE A 246 -11.17 0.00 -6.90
C ILE A 246 -12.54 0.65 -6.66
N GLU A 247 -12.90 1.65 -7.47
CA GLU A 247 -14.17 2.36 -7.34
C GLU A 247 -15.36 1.45 -7.64
N TYR A 248 -15.22 0.53 -8.61
CA TYR A 248 -16.22 -0.48 -8.90
C TYR A 248 -16.45 -1.41 -7.69
N VAL A 249 -15.41 -1.93 -7.09
CA VAL A 249 -15.51 -2.80 -5.90
C VAL A 249 -16.07 -2.03 -4.71
N LYS A 250 -15.69 -0.75 -4.53
CA LYS A 250 -16.29 0.12 -3.51
C LYS A 250 -17.79 0.24 -3.65
N LYS A 251 -18.28 0.33 -4.88
CA LYS A 251 -19.69 0.53 -5.19
C LYS A 251 -20.51 -0.74 -5.16
N PHE A 252 -20.02 -1.82 -5.77
CA PHE A 252 -20.79 -3.04 -6.03
C PHE A 252 -20.40 -4.24 -5.15
N GLY A 253 -19.33 -4.11 -4.35
CA GLY A 253 -18.88 -5.18 -3.44
C GLY A 253 -17.84 -6.12 -4.07
N LYS A 254 -17.47 -7.12 -3.30
CA LYS A 254 -16.39 -8.08 -3.59
C LYS A 254 -16.90 -9.43 -4.14
N GLU A 255 -18.21 -9.66 -4.09
CA GLU A 255 -18.81 -10.99 -4.24
C GLU A 255 -18.73 -11.51 -5.67
N ASP A 256 -18.89 -10.63 -6.66
CA ASP A 256 -18.89 -11.03 -8.07
C ASP A 256 -17.52 -10.86 -8.73
N ILE A 257 -16.63 -11.81 -8.45
CA ILE A 257 -15.27 -11.88 -9.01
C ILE A 257 -15.28 -11.81 -10.55
N ARG A 258 -16.28 -12.41 -11.19
CA ARG A 258 -16.38 -12.43 -12.66
C ARG A 258 -16.60 -11.02 -13.22
N ASN A 259 -17.52 -10.27 -12.64
CA ASN A 259 -17.77 -8.89 -13.06
C ASN A 259 -16.56 -8.00 -12.76
N ILE A 260 -15.88 -8.18 -11.64
CA ILE A 260 -14.63 -7.45 -11.34
C ILE A 260 -13.57 -7.72 -12.40
N ILE A 261 -13.39 -8.97 -12.82
CA ILE A 261 -12.46 -9.35 -13.90
C ILE A 261 -12.87 -8.72 -15.25
N ARG A 262 -14.16 -8.62 -15.55
CA ARG A 262 -14.67 -7.93 -16.75
C ARG A 262 -14.29 -6.45 -16.75
N VAL A 263 -14.54 -5.76 -15.64
CA VAL A 263 -14.16 -4.34 -15.47
C VAL A 263 -12.67 -4.14 -15.63
N LYS A 264 -11.86 -4.98 -14.97
CA LYS A 264 -10.42 -4.97 -15.14
C LYS A 264 -10.00 -5.15 -16.61
N THR A 265 -10.62 -6.11 -17.31
CA THR A 265 -10.29 -6.42 -18.70
C THR A 265 -10.66 -5.24 -19.61
N PHE A 266 -11.82 -4.64 -19.39
CA PHE A 266 -12.28 -3.46 -20.12
C PHE A 266 -11.26 -2.31 -20.02
N PHE A 267 -10.87 -1.88 -18.82
CA PHE A 267 -9.90 -0.80 -18.66
C PHE A 267 -8.50 -1.18 -19.12
N LYS A 268 -8.12 -2.45 -18.98
CA LYS A 268 -6.86 -2.95 -19.56
C LYS A 268 -6.85 -2.81 -21.08
N ASN A 269 -7.92 -3.16 -21.76
CA ASN A 269 -8.02 -3.08 -23.22
C ASN A 269 -8.01 -1.61 -23.67
N LEU A 270 -8.79 -0.77 -23.04
CA LEU A 270 -8.78 0.67 -23.30
C LEU A 270 -7.41 1.31 -23.12
N SER A 271 -6.61 0.85 -22.17
CA SER A 271 -5.27 1.39 -21.92
C SER A 271 -4.26 1.12 -23.04
N ARG A 272 -4.61 0.33 -24.05
CA ARG A 272 -3.80 0.07 -25.24
C ARG A 272 -3.99 1.11 -26.34
N ILE A 273 -4.98 1.96 -26.21
CA ILE A 273 -5.21 3.06 -27.15
C ILE A 273 -4.08 4.06 -26.98
N ASP A 274 -3.38 4.38 -28.08
CA ASP A 274 -2.18 5.23 -28.11
C ASP A 274 -2.35 6.61 -27.45
N ASN A 275 -3.57 7.08 -27.30
CA ASN A 275 -3.88 8.38 -26.73
C ASN A 275 -4.04 8.39 -25.18
N VAL A 276 -4.12 7.23 -24.53
CA VAL A 276 -4.31 7.17 -23.07
C VAL A 276 -3.18 7.86 -22.33
N SER A 277 -1.93 7.70 -22.79
CA SER A 277 -0.77 8.34 -22.17
C SER A 277 -0.77 9.87 -22.28
N LYS A 278 -1.46 10.44 -23.25
CA LYS A 278 -1.53 11.89 -23.49
C LYS A 278 -2.70 12.57 -22.76
N ALA A 279 -3.74 11.82 -22.45
CA ALA A 279 -4.99 12.35 -21.91
C ALA A 279 -5.45 11.63 -20.63
N VAL A 280 -4.54 10.99 -19.90
CA VAL A 280 -4.88 10.12 -18.76
C VAL A 280 -5.71 10.83 -17.71
N ALA A 281 -5.42 12.07 -17.37
CA ALA A 281 -6.17 12.78 -16.34
C ALA A 281 -7.66 12.91 -16.70
N SER A 282 -7.98 13.30 -17.93
CA SER A 282 -9.36 13.40 -18.38
C SER A 282 -10.03 12.04 -18.52
N LEU A 283 -9.32 11.08 -19.10
CA LEU A 283 -9.85 9.72 -19.28
C LEU A 283 -10.07 9.00 -17.95
N LEU A 284 -9.18 9.18 -16.97
CA LEU A 284 -9.36 8.57 -15.66
C LEU A 284 -10.53 9.21 -14.90
N SER A 285 -10.67 10.54 -14.94
CA SER A 285 -11.83 11.22 -14.37
C SER A 285 -13.14 10.75 -15.02
N GLU A 286 -13.16 10.56 -16.33
CA GLU A 286 -14.31 10.02 -17.03
C GLU A 286 -14.57 8.55 -16.67
N ALA A 287 -13.53 7.73 -16.56
CA ALA A 287 -13.65 6.33 -16.16
C ALA A 287 -14.28 6.19 -14.76
N ILE A 288 -13.85 7.01 -13.81
CA ILE A 288 -14.43 7.03 -12.45
C ILE A 288 -15.89 7.47 -12.52
N LYS A 289 -16.21 8.51 -13.32
CA LYS A 289 -17.60 8.95 -13.51
C LYS A 289 -18.48 7.86 -14.13
N VAL A 290 -17.93 7.09 -15.08
CA VAL A 290 -18.64 5.94 -15.68
C VAL A 290 -19.03 4.96 -14.59
N ILE A 291 -18.07 4.52 -13.79
CA ILE A 291 -18.34 3.57 -12.68
C ILE A 291 -19.38 4.14 -11.72
N ASN A 292 -19.25 5.42 -11.35
CA ASN A 292 -20.17 6.07 -10.43
C ASN A 292 -21.60 6.20 -10.98
N ASN A 293 -21.77 6.27 -12.29
CA ASN A 293 -23.07 6.37 -12.96
C ASN A 293 -23.69 5.00 -13.33
N MET A 294 -22.96 3.90 -13.20
CA MET A 294 -23.51 2.56 -13.42
C MET A 294 -24.65 2.28 -12.40
N ASN A 295 -25.79 1.78 -12.87
CA ASN A 295 -26.89 1.37 -12.00
C ASN A 295 -26.84 -0.13 -11.65
N SER A 296 -26.11 -0.91 -12.41
CA SER A 296 -25.94 -2.35 -12.28
C SER A 296 -24.47 -2.72 -12.20
N ALA A 297 -24.16 -3.83 -11.57
CA ALA A 297 -22.81 -4.39 -11.52
C ALA A 297 -22.33 -4.91 -12.89
N ASP A 298 -23.22 -5.05 -13.87
CA ASP A 298 -22.87 -5.50 -15.20
C ASP A 298 -22.24 -4.39 -16.05
N ILE A 299 -20.93 -4.48 -16.30
CA ILE A 299 -20.22 -3.49 -17.12
C ILE A 299 -20.79 -3.36 -18.54
N ALA A 300 -21.45 -4.39 -19.08
CA ALA A 300 -22.01 -4.33 -20.41
C ALA A 300 -23.17 -3.31 -20.51
N GLU A 301 -23.83 -3.00 -19.39
CA GLU A 301 -24.90 -2.00 -19.36
C GLU A 301 -24.42 -0.56 -19.52
N ILE A 302 -23.11 -0.33 -19.51
CA ILE A 302 -22.50 0.99 -19.74
C ILE A 302 -22.94 1.60 -21.07
N ILE A 303 -23.30 0.79 -22.08
CA ILE A 303 -23.80 1.27 -23.37
C ILE A 303 -25.08 2.08 -23.25
N TYR A 304 -25.86 1.91 -22.17
CA TYR A 304 -27.08 2.65 -21.90
C TYR A 304 -26.86 4.00 -21.23
N LEU A 305 -25.61 4.31 -20.86
CA LEU A 305 -25.26 5.61 -20.27
C LEU A 305 -25.13 6.64 -21.39
N THR A 306 -26.21 7.33 -21.68
CA THR A 306 -26.41 8.19 -22.86
C THR A 306 -25.48 9.41 -22.99
N ASN A 307 -24.79 9.80 -21.93
CA ASN A 307 -23.91 10.99 -21.88
C ASN A 307 -22.43 10.64 -21.75
N MET A 308 -22.06 9.42 -22.09
CA MET A 308 -20.68 8.98 -21.97
C MET A 308 -19.83 9.41 -23.16
N SER A 309 -18.63 9.84 -22.85
CA SER A 309 -17.63 10.15 -23.86
C SER A 309 -17.32 8.94 -24.72
N SER A 310 -17.34 9.13 -26.03
CA SER A 310 -16.89 8.13 -27.02
C SER A 310 -15.43 7.70 -26.85
N GLN A 311 -14.66 8.39 -26.01
CA GLN A 311 -13.27 8.07 -25.72
C GLN A 311 -13.12 6.87 -24.77
N ILE A 312 -14.11 6.62 -23.89
CA ILE A 312 -14.09 5.48 -22.96
C ILE A 312 -14.80 4.26 -23.57
N ILE A 313 -15.85 4.46 -24.35
CA ILE A 313 -16.57 3.37 -24.98
C ILE A 313 -16.31 3.41 -26.48
N THR A 314 -15.39 2.58 -26.94
CA THR A 314 -15.11 2.41 -28.37
C THR A 314 -16.26 1.69 -29.07
N GLU A 315 -16.36 1.83 -30.38
CA GLU A 315 -17.38 1.12 -31.18
C GLU A 315 -17.21 -0.41 -31.10
N GLU A 316 -15.99 -0.88 -30.94
CA GLU A 316 -15.71 -2.30 -30.72
C GLU A 316 -16.28 -2.78 -29.38
N GLU A 317 -16.05 -2.06 -28.28
CA GLU A 317 -16.59 -2.41 -26.96
C GLU A 317 -18.13 -2.33 -26.97
N LYS A 318 -18.71 -1.34 -27.64
CA LYS A 318 -20.18 -1.30 -27.82
C LYS A 318 -20.69 -2.54 -28.55
N THR A 319 -20.00 -2.98 -29.57
CA THR A 319 -20.37 -4.17 -30.33
C THR A 319 -20.30 -5.42 -29.46
N LYS A 320 -19.20 -5.59 -28.71
CA LYS A 320 -19.05 -6.73 -27.77
C LYS A 320 -20.14 -6.72 -26.71
N PHE A 321 -20.41 -5.57 -26.09
CA PHE A 321 -21.44 -5.46 -25.05
C PHE A 321 -22.84 -5.71 -25.60
N ASN A 322 -23.14 -5.23 -26.79
CA ASN A 322 -24.41 -5.56 -27.46
C ASN A 322 -24.56 -7.06 -27.69
N ILE A 323 -23.50 -7.74 -28.13
CA ILE A 323 -23.53 -9.20 -28.31
C ILE A 323 -23.82 -9.90 -26.98
N TYR A 324 -23.21 -9.45 -25.88
CA TYR A 324 -23.47 -10.04 -24.56
C TYR A 324 -24.91 -9.85 -24.10
N LEU A 325 -25.48 -8.66 -24.30
CA LEU A 325 -26.82 -8.33 -23.87
C LEU A 325 -27.90 -9.01 -24.73
N LEU A 326 -27.63 -9.22 -26.02
CA LEU A 326 -28.55 -9.90 -26.94
C LEU A 326 -28.53 -11.41 -26.78
N ASN A 327 -27.52 -11.99 -26.14
CA ASN A 327 -27.39 -13.45 -26.00
C ASN A 327 -27.20 -13.86 -24.53
N PRO A 328 -28.19 -13.61 -23.66
CA PRO A 328 -28.02 -13.82 -22.21
C PRO A 328 -27.77 -15.30 -21.85
N GLU A 329 -28.34 -16.24 -22.56
CA GLU A 329 -28.22 -17.68 -22.29
C GLU A 329 -26.80 -18.21 -22.60
N THR A 330 -26.20 -17.76 -23.70
CA THR A 330 -24.87 -18.20 -24.16
C THR A 330 -23.77 -17.20 -23.82
N ARG A 331 -24.12 -16.13 -23.12
CA ARG A 331 -23.24 -15.03 -22.82
C ARG A 331 -21.90 -15.46 -22.21
N ASN A 332 -21.94 -16.38 -21.25
CA ASN A 332 -20.73 -16.85 -20.59
C ASN A 332 -19.74 -17.54 -21.55
N GLU A 333 -20.25 -18.26 -22.54
CA GLU A 333 -19.40 -18.93 -23.54
C GLU A 333 -18.82 -17.91 -24.52
N ILE A 334 -19.63 -16.94 -24.94
CA ILE A 334 -19.21 -15.85 -25.82
C ILE A 334 -18.11 -15.02 -25.16
N GLU A 335 -18.32 -14.59 -23.91
CA GLU A 335 -17.31 -13.83 -23.15
C GLU A 335 -16.02 -14.60 -22.97
N ASN A 336 -16.10 -15.88 -22.62
CA ASN A 336 -14.91 -16.71 -22.47
C ASN A 336 -14.13 -16.84 -23.78
N THR A 337 -14.84 -16.88 -24.91
CA THR A 337 -14.23 -16.92 -26.24
C THR A 337 -13.53 -15.59 -26.55
N PHE A 338 -14.21 -14.47 -26.31
CA PHE A 338 -13.63 -13.13 -26.51
C PHE A 338 -12.44 -12.89 -25.59
N TRP A 339 -12.49 -13.28 -24.30
CA TRP A 339 -11.36 -13.15 -23.40
C TRP A 339 -10.13 -13.97 -23.80
N LYS A 340 -10.34 -15.14 -24.42
CA LYS A 340 -9.24 -15.91 -25.01
C LYS A 340 -8.63 -15.19 -26.20
N ALA A 341 -9.48 -14.65 -27.08
CA ALA A 341 -9.05 -13.87 -28.24
C ALA A 341 -8.31 -12.59 -27.81
N GLU A 342 -8.85 -11.82 -26.86
CA GLU A 342 -8.25 -10.61 -26.33
C GLU A 342 -6.87 -10.85 -25.66
N LYS A 343 -6.70 -12.01 -25.03
CA LYS A 343 -5.39 -12.41 -24.46
C LYS A 343 -4.39 -12.83 -25.52
N HIS A 344 -4.83 -13.08 -26.73
CA HIS A 344 -3.97 -13.52 -27.80
C HIS A 344 -2.95 -12.44 -28.17
N ARG A 345 -1.67 -12.86 -28.37
CA ARG A 345 -0.56 -11.95 -28.58
C ARG A 345 -0.73 -11.01 -29.79
N ILE A 346 -1.40 -11.48 -30.84
CA ILE A 346 -1.60 -10.71 -32.06
C ILE A 346 -2.75 -9.73 -31.90
N LEU A 347 -3.88 -10.18 -31.33
CA LEU A 347 -5.09 -9.38 -31.21
C LEU A 347 -4.96 -8.26 -30.17
N LYS A 348 -4.18 -8.45 -29.13
CA LYS A 348 -3.89 -7.44 -28.06
C LYS A 348 -5.15 -6.76 -27.50
N GLY A 349 -6.27 -7.42 -27.48
CA GLY A 349 -7.54 -6.93 -26.98
C GLY A 349 -8.50 -6.42 -28.05
N GLU A 350 -8.09 -6.35 -29.30
CA GLU A 350 -8.97 -6.12 -30.45
C GLU A 350 -9.45 -7.46 -31.02
N ILE A 351 -10.74 -7.53 -31.38
CA ILE A 351 -11.37 -8.76 -31.92
C ILE A 351 -12.06 -8.43 -33.23
#